data_cb5047339b87aec8023ec008f7ef7526
#
_entry.id   cb5047339b87aec8023ec008f7ef7526
#
_cell.length_a   1.000
_cell.length_b   1.000
_cell.length_c   1.000
_cell.angle_alpha   90.00
_cell.angle_beta   90.00
_cell.angle_gamma   90.00
#
_symmetry.space_group_name_H-M   'P 1'
#
loop_
_entity.id
_entity.type
_entity.pdbx_description
1 polymer ?
#
loop_
_entity_poly.entity_id
_entity_poly.type
_entity_poly.pdbx_seq_one_letter_code
_entity_poly.pdbx_strand_id
1 'polypeptide(L)'
;MRSVYEIIAGIEQSGETAALCIITETRGSTPLKTGAKMIVWQDKMIFGTIGVGNLEKKVIEDALVVMNTHTAKLFEHQLVRDHEMCCGGTVFIFIEPILKRNRLIVFGAGHVGKEVVKFARSLNFHISLVD
;
A
#
# COMPACT_ATOMS: atom_id res chain seq x y z
N MET A 1 2.14 -15.50 -11.73
CA MET A 1 2.70 -14.46 -10.83
C MET A 1 1.58 -13.53 -10.38
N ARG A 2 1.50 -13.27 -9.10
CA ARG A 2 0.48 -12.35 -8.57
C ARG A 2 0.80 -10.91 -8.95
N SER A 3 -0.23 -10.16 -9.29
CA SER A 3 -0.09 -8.72 -9.49
C SER A 3 -0.08 -7.98 -8.14
N VAL A 4 0.43 -6.75 -8.16
CA VAL A 4 0.37 -5.85 -6.99
C VAL A 4 -1.07 -5.73 -6.48
N TYR A 5 -2.04 -5.64 -7.39
CA TYR A 5 -3.45 -5.46 -7.01
C TYR A 5 -4.03 -6.69 -6.32
N GLU A 6 -3.65 -7.88 -6.76
CA GLU A 6 -4.06 -9.13 -6.10
C GLU A 6 -3.49 -9.22 -4.69
N ILE A 7 -2.25 -8.80 -4.51
CA ILE A 7 -1.60 -8.78 -3.19
C ILE A 7 -2.28 -7.77 -2.27
N ILE A 8 -2.60 -6.58 -2.76
CA ILE A 8 -3.34 -5.57 -2.00
C ILE A 8 -4.68 -6.14 -1.54
N ALA A 9 -5.43 -6.76 -2.45
CA ALA A 9 -6.71 -7.37 -2.12
C ALA A 9 -6.57 -8.44 -1.02
N GLY A 10 -5.53 -9.26 -1.09
CA GLY A 10 -5.22 -10.26 -0.06
C GLY A 10 -4.91 -9.64 1.30
N ILE A 11 -4.15 -8.55 1.31
CA ILE A 11 -3.83 -7.83 2.55
C ILE A 11 -5.08 -7.23 3.18
N GLU A 12 -5.96 -6.61 2.38
CA GLU A 12 -7.22 -6.07 2.87
C GLU A 12 -8.09 -7.15 3.53
N GLN A 13 -8.07 -8.36 3.00
CA GLN A 13 -8.84 -9.49 3.53
C GLN A 13 -8.19 -10.13 4.77
N SER A 14 -6.88 -10.31 4.74
CA SER A 14 -6.15 -10.97 5.84
C SER A 14 -6.00 -10.07 7.07
N GLY A 15 -6.07 -8.77 6.90
CA GLY A 15 -5.84 -7.82 7.98
C GLY A 15 -4.38 -7.61 8.32
N GLU A 16 -3.47 -8.02 7.45
CA GLU A 16 -2.05 -7.71 7.59
C GLU A 16 -1.81 -6.21 7.53
N THR A 17 -0.74 -5.75 8.15
CA THR A 17 -0.34 -4.34 8.11
C THR A 17 0.72 -4.16 7.03
N ALA A 18 0.39 -3.33 6.05
CA ALA A 18 1.28 -3.05 4.93
C ALA A 18 1.02 -1.66 4.35
N ALA A 19 1.92 -1.20 3.49
CA ALA A 19 1.78 0.05 2.77
C ALA A 19 2.13 -0.13 1.30
N LEU A 20 1.46 0.64 0.45
CA LEU A 20 1.74 0.70 -0.98
C LEU A 20 2.56 1.95 -1.28
N CYS A 21 3.70 1.76 -1.92
CA CYS A 21 4.59 2.83 -2.35
C CYS A 21 4.53 2.96 -3.87
N ILE A 22 4.28 4.15 -4.38
CA ILE A 22 4.16 4.41 -5.82
C ILE A 22 5.05 5.60 -6.18
N ILE A 23 5.88 5.44 -7.20
CA ILE A 23 6.59 6.57 -7.80
C ILE A 23 5.59 7.38 -8.62
N THR A 24 5.32 8.61 -8.20
CA THR A 24 4.35 9.48 -8.85
C THR A 24 5.00 10.44 -9.84
N GLU A 25 6.22 10.85 -9.59
CA GLU A 25 6.95 11.77 -10.43
C GLU A 25 8.45 11.60 -10.26
N THR A 26 9.18 11.79 -11.34
CA THR A 26 10.64 11.86 -11.32
C THR A 26 11.10 13.12 -12.01
N ARG A 27 12.14 13.75 -11.50
CA ARG A 27 12.76 14.93 -12.10
C ARG A 27 14.26 14.71 -12.23
N GLY A 28 14.83 15.17 -13.32
CA GLY A 28 16.24 15.00 -13.60
C GLY A 28 16.56 13.63 -14.19
N SER A 29 17.86 13.32 -14.25
CA SER A 29 18.34 12.06 -14.82
C SER A 29 18.26 10.96 -13.76
N THR A 30 17.31 10.03 -13.92
CA THR A 30 17.14 8.90 -13.03
C THR A 30 16.65 7.68 -13.81
N PRO A 31 17.11 6.46 -13.45
CA PRO A 31 16.59 5.23 -14.05
C PRO A 31 15.20 4.86 -13.51
N LEU A 32 14.71 5.55 -12.49
CA LEU A 32 13.42 5.25 -11.88
C LEU A 32 12.27 5.67 -12.79
N LYS A 33 11.20 4.89 -12.77
CA LYS A 33 10.03 5.10 -13.63
C LYS A 33 8.79 5.42 -12.83
N THR A 34 8.09 6.48 -13.24
CA THR A 34 6.75 6.81 -12.73
C THR A 34 5.83 5.60 -12.90
N GLY A 35 5.08 5.31 -11.87
CA GLY A 35 4.17 4.17 -11.82
C GLY A 35 4.77 2.89 -11.23
N ALA A 36 6.07 2.85 -10.97
CA ALA A 36 6.67 1.72 -10.25
C ALA A 36 6.07 1.60 -8.85
N LYS A 37 5.80 0.37 -8.43
CA LYS A 37 5.09 0.08 -7.19
C LYS A 37 5.85 -0.93 -6.35
N MET A 38 5.79 -0.72 -5.04
CA MET A 38 6.36 -1.63 -4.06
C MET A 38 5.42 -1.71 -2.86
N ILE A 39 5.19 -2.92 -2.37
CA ILE A 39 4.46 -3.13 -1.13
C ILE A 39 5.47 -3.42 -0.03
N VAL A 40 5.27 -2.79 1.12
CA VAL A 40 6.10 -2.98 2.31
C VAL A 40 5.22 -3.47 3.44
N TRP A 41 5.59 -4.59 4.04
CA TRP A 41 4.94 -5.11 5.26
C TRP A 41 5.62 -4.57 6.51
N GLN A 42 4.95 -4.73 7.62
CA GLN A 42 5.44 -4.23 8.92
C GLN A 42 6.76 -4.90 9.36
N ASP A 43 7.00 -6.13 8.95
CA ASP A 43 8.26 -6.85 9.19
C ASP A 43 9.38 -6.47 8.20
N LYS A 44 9.14 -5.44 7.38
CA LYS A 44 10.04 -4.94 6.33
C LYS A 44 10.20 -5.86 5.12
N MET A 45 9.42 -6.92 5.02
CA MET A 45 9.31 -7.68 3.78
C MET A 45 8.74 -6.79 2.68
N ILE A 46 9.17 -7.02 1.45
CA ILE A 46 8.71 -6.23 0.30
C ILE A 46 8.23 -7.13 -0.82
N PHE A 47 7.32 -6.58 -1.62
CA PHE A 47 6.93 -7.14 -2.92
C PHE A 47 7.07 -6.05 -3.98
N GLY A 48 7.65 -6.40 -5.12
CA GLY A 48 7.96 -5.42 -6.15
C GLY A 48 9.19 -4.60 -5.82
N THR A 49 9.46 -3.60 -6.61
CA THR A 49 10.61 -2.72 -6.41
C THR A 49 10.33 -1.34 -6.98
N ILE A 50 10.89 -0.33 -6.36
CA ILE A 50 10.91 1.04 -6.88
C ILE A 50 12.28 1.43 -7.42
N GLY A 51 13.28 0.53 -7.37
CA GLY A 51 14.59 0.75 -7.99
C GLY A 51 15.76 0.41 -7.07
N VAL A 52 16.54 1.38 -6.68
CA VAL A 52 17.88 1.20 -6.13
C VAL A 52 17.89 0.97 -4.62
N GLY A 53 18.77 0.08 -4.14
CA GLY A 53 18.80 -0.40 -2.77
C GLY A 53 18.85 0.67 -1.67
N ASN A 54 19.59 1.76 -1.84
CA ASN A 54 19.65 2.82 -0.84
C ASN A 54 18.34 3.60 -0.73
N LEU A 55 17.69 3.84 -1.85
CA LEU A 55 16.36 4.47 -1.87
C LEU A 55 15.32 3.54 -1.26
N GLU A 56 15.36 2.26 -1.58
CA GLU A 56 14.42 1.29 -1.02
C GLU A 56 14.46 1.26 0.50
N LYS A 57 15.65 1.32 1.10
CA LYS A 57 15.78 1.37 2.57
C LYS A 57 15.05 2.57 3.16
N LYS A 58 15.24 3.75 2.56
CA LYS A 58 14.58 4.98 3.00
C LYS A 58 13.07 4.89 2.84
N VAL A 59 12.62 4.34 1.74
CA VAL A 59 11.18 4.17 1.46
C VAL A 59 10.56 3.15 2.41
N ILE A 60 11.27 2.09 2.77
CA ILE A 60 10.80 1.13 3.79
C ILE A 60 10.59 1.85 5.13
N GLU A 61 11.52 2.70 5.54
CA GLU A 61 11.38 3.48 6.77
C GLU A 61 10.18 4.44 6.71
N ASP A 62 10.02 5.13 5.58
CA ASP A 62 8.86 6.01 5.35
C ASP A 62 7.55 5.22 5.39
N ALA A 63 7.53 4.03 4.79
CA ALA A 63 6.37 3.16 4.81
C ALA A 63 5.99 2.72 6.22
N LEU A 64 6.96 2.44 7.08
CA LEU A 64 6.71 2.11 8.48
C LEU A 64 6.05 3.29 9.22
N VAL A 65 6.48 4.50 8.95
CA VAL A 65 5.86 5.70 9.51
C VAL A 65 4.40 5.83 9.05
N VAL A 66 4.15 5.64 7.76
CA VAL A 66 2.80 5.68 7.19
C VAL A 66 1.90 4.61 7.80
N MET A 67 2.40 3.39 7.95
CA MET A 67 1.64 2.31 8.60
C MET A 67 1.31 2.65 10.05
N ASN A 68 2.24 3.25 10.76
CA ASN A 68 2.08 3.59 12.18
C ASN A 68 1.11 4.74 12.40
N THR A 69 1.13 5.73 11.52
CA THR A 69 0.25 6.92 11.61
C THR A 69 -1.09 6.72 10.91
N HIS A 70 -1.26 5.65 10.13
CA HIS A 70 -2.43 5.38 9.30
C HIS A 70 -2.79 6.53 8.35
N THR A 71 -1.80 7.31 7.95
CA THR A 71 -2.00 8.50 7.11
C THR A 71 -1.11 8.43 5.89
N ALA A 72 -1.72 8.48 4.71
CA ALA A 72 -0.99 8.55 3.45
C ALA A 72 -0.18 9.84 3.33
N LYS A 73 0.98 9.76 2.73
CA LYS A 73 1.87 10.91 2.60
C LYS A 73 2.72 10.83 1.34
N LEU A 74 2.98 11.99 0.75
CA LEU A 74 3.92 12.14 -0.35
C LEU A 74 5.30 12.45 0.20
N PHE A 75 6.29 11.65 -0.22
CA PHE A 75 7.69 11.83 0.16
C PHE A 75 8.51 12.27 -1.03
N GLU A 76 9.39 13.22 -0.81
CA GLU A 76 10.36 13.67 -1.79
C GLU A 76 11.74 13.16 -1.39
N HIS A 77 12.41 12.46 -2.29
CA HIS A 77 13.77 12.01 -2.09
C HIS A 77 14.67 12.56 -3.18
N GLN A 78 15.74 13.22 -2.75
CA GLN A 78 16.79 13.62 -3.66
C GLN A 78 17.77 12.46 -3.79
N LEU A 79 17.99 12.02 -5.03
CA LEU A 79 18.96 10.99 -5.32
C LEU A 79 20.34 11.62 -5.28
N VAL A 80 20.86 11.73 -4.06
CA VAL A 80 22.19 12.30 -3.85
C VAL A 80 23.20 11.43 -4.57
N ARG A 81 24.20 12.08 -5.16
CA ARG A 81 25.38 11.43 -5.67
C ARG A 81 26.04 10.61 -4.59
N ASP A 82 25.55 9.39 -4.43
CA ASP A 82 26.30 8.41 -3.67
C ASP A 82 27.36 7.85 -4.62
N HIS A 83 28.55 7.81 -4.16
CA HIS A 83 29.85 7.50 -4.77
C HIS A 83 29.90 6.83 -6.15
N GLU A 84 28.84 6.20 -6.62
CA GLU A 84 28.81 5.44 -7.87
C GLU A 84 27.58 5.70 -8.73
N MET A 85 26.57 6.40 -8.20
CA MET A 85 25.34 6.66 -8.92
C MET A 85 25.15 8.16 -9.14
N CYS A 86 25.67 8.63 -10.24
CA CYS A 86 25.63 10.04 -10.65
C CYS A 86 24.26 10.50 -11.08
N CYS A 87 23.19 10.12 -10.39
CA CYS A 87 21.87 10.42 -10.92
C CYS A 87 21.38 11.83 -10.62
N GLY A 88 21.63 12.36 -9.42
CA GLY A 88 21.30 13.75 -9.08
C GLY A 88 19.84 14.15 -9.31
N GLY A 89 18.94 13.21 -9.49
CA GLY A 89 17.52 13.47 -9.72
C GLY A 89 16.71 13.54 -8.44
N THR A 90 15.44 13.88 -8.59
CA THR A 90 14.46 13.90 -7.50
C THR A 90 13.34 12.91 -7.82
N VAL A 91 12.91 12.17 -6.84
CA VAL A 91 11.80 11.23 -6.96
C VAL A 91 10.72 11.55 -5.93
N PHE A 92 9.48 11.52 -6.37
CA PHE A 92 8.32 11.69 -5.50
C PHE A 92 7.64 10.33 -5.34
N ILE A 93 7.46 9.90 -4.11
CA ILE A 93 6.87 8.61 -3.79
C ILE A 93 5.68 8.84 -2.88
N PHE A 94 4.50 8.47 -3.37
CA PHE A 94 3.29 8.46 -2.58
C PHE A 94 3.19 7.13 -1.85
N ILE A 95 3.01 7.19 -0.54
CA ILE A 95 2.89 6.00 0.29
C ILE A 95 1.57 6.04 1.00
N GLU A 96 0.77 4.99 0.82
CA GLU A 96 -0.52 4.86 1.49
C GLU A 96 -0.58 3.56 2.30
N PRO A 97 -1.21 3.61 3.50
CA PRO A 97 -1.42 2.38 4.27
C PRO A 97 -2.51 1.55 3.58
N ILE A 98 -2.29 0.25 3.51
CA ILE A 98 -3.31 -0.68 3.04
C ILE A 98 -4.16 -1.03 4.26
N LEU A 99 -5.33 -0.42 4.34
CA LEU A 99 -6.21 -0.59 5.47
C LEU A 99 -7.06 -1.85 5.28
N LYS A 100 -7.14 -2.66 6.32
CA LYS A 100 -8.07 -3.78 6.31
C LYS A 100 -9.51 -3.26 6.25
N ARG A 101 -10.34 -3.97 5.52
CA ARG A 101 -11.78 -3.71 5.55
C ARG A 101 -12.35 -4.18 6.89
N ASN A 102 -13.22 -3.36 7.46
CA ASN A 102 -13.98 -3.80 8.62
C ASN A 102 -14.83 -5.01 8.24
N ARG A 103 -14.85 -6.00 9.10
CA ARG A 103 -15.65 -7.21 8.87
C ARG A 103 -17.00 -7.06 9.56
N LEU A 104 -18.06 -7.32 8.81
CA LEU A 104 -19.40 -7.41 9.33
C LEU A 104 -19.88 -8.84 9.21
N ILE A 105 -20.14 -9.48 10.33
CA ILE A 105 -20.70 -10.83 10.35
C ILE A 105 -22.15 -10.71 10.75
N VAL A 106 -23.05 -11.14 9.87
CA VAL A 106 -24.48 -11.13 10.11
C VAL A 106 -24.93 -12.57 10.35
N PHE A 107 -25.44 -12.84 11.55
CA PHE A 107 -26.00 -14.15 11.89
C PHE A 107 -27.51 -14.12 11.65
N GLY A 108 -27.96 -15.02 10.79
CA GLY A 108 -29.36 -15.13 10.40
C GLY A 108 -29.63 -14.54 9.02
N ALA A 109 -30.01 -15.40 8.09
CA ALA A 109 -30.29 -15.04 6.69
C ALA A 109 -31.78 -14.80 6.43
N GLY A 110 -32.55 -14.47 7.46
CA GLY A 110 -33.94 -14.07 7.33
C GLY A 110 -34.13 -12.68 6.74
N HIS A 111 -35.32 -12.13 6.81
CA HIS A 111 -35.64 -10.83 6.21
C HIS A 111 -34.76 -9.71 6.75
N VAL A 112 -34.56 -9.65 8.06
CA VAL A 112 -33.75 -8.60 8.68
C VAL A 112 -32.28 -8.74 8.28
N GLY A 113 -31.70 -9.94 8.35
CA GLY A 113 -30.32 -10.19 7.97
C GLY A 113 -30.04 -9.81 6.53
N LYS A 114 -30.91 -10.17 5.62
CA LYS A 114 -30.80 -9.81 4.20
C LYS A 114 -30.84 -8.29 3.97
N GLU A 115 -31.70 -7.58 4.67
CA GLU A 115 -31.76 -6.12 4.56
C GLU A 115 -30.52 -5.45 5.14
N VAL A 116 -30.02 -5.94 6.26
CA VAL A 116 -28.75 -5.45 6.85
C VAL A 116 -27.60 -5.61 5.86
N VAL A 117 -27.45 -6.78 5.24
CA VAL A 117 -26.43 -7.02 4.22
C VAL A 117 -26.59 -6.07 3.03
N LYS A 118 -27.81 -5.85 2.58
CA LYS A 118 -28.12 -4.96 1.47
C LYS A 118 -27.67 -3.52 1.76
N PHE A 119 -27.95 -2.99 2.95
CA PHE A 119 -27.49 -1.67 3.34
C PHE A 119 -25.97 -1.62 3.54
N ALA A 120 -25.40 -2.65 4.14
CA ALA A 120 -23.96 -2.71 4.43
C ALA A 120 -23.10 -2.78 3.16
N ARG A 121 -23.64 -3.23 2.04
CA ARG A 121 -22.91 -3.30 0.76
C ARG A 121 -22.47 -1.94 0.26
N SER A 122 -23.20 -0.89 0.57
CA SER A 122 -22.81 0.48 0.19
C SER A 122 -21.73 1.05 1.11
N LEU A 123 -21.44 0.37 2.20
CA LEU A 123 -20.40 0.71 3.15
C LEU A 123 -19.18 -0.20 2.92
N ASN A 124 -18.04 0.27 3.33
CA ASN A 124 -16.79 -0.47 3.04
C ASN A 124 -16.54 -1.64 4.01
N PHE A 125 -17.51 -2.56 4.08
CA PHE A 125 -17.40 -3.78 4.89
C PHE A 125 -17.05 -5.00 4.05
N HIS A 126 -16.28 -5.89 4.64
CA HIS A 126 -16.22 -7.27 4.19
C HIS A 126 -17.34 -8.04 4.89
N ILE A 127 -18.35 -8.46 4.15
CA ILE A 127 -19.59 -9.00 4.72
C ILE A 127 -19.59 -10.51 4.66
N SER A 128 -19.91 -11.14 5.81
CA SER A 128 -20.17 -12.57 5.90
C SER A 128 -21.58 -12.77 6.46
N LEU A 129 -22.44 -13.44 5.71
CA LEU A 129 -23.77 -13.81 6.15
C LEU A 129 -23.76 -15.29 6.57
N VAL A 130 -24.14 -15.53 7.79
CA VAL A 130 -24.20 -16.88 8.39
C VAL A 130 -25.66 -17.22 8.68
N ASP A 131 -26.08 -18.33 8.15
CA ASP A 131 -27.46 -18.80 8.36
C ASP A 131 -27.53 -19.75 9.58
#